data_a9c1ebe0be590576c8e7feece4efb0e5
#
_entry.id   a9c1ebe0be590576c8e7feece4efb0e5
#
_cell.length_a   1.000
_cell.length_b   1.000
_cell.length_c   1.000
_cell.angle_alpha   90.00
_cell.angle_beta   90.00
_cell.angle_gamma   90.00
#
_symmetry.space_group_name_H-M   'P 1'
#
loop_
_entity.id
_entity.type
_entity.pdbx_description
1 polymer ?
#
loop_
_entity_poly.entity_id
_entity_poly.type
_entity_poly.pdbx_seq_one_letter_code
_entity_poly.pdbx_strand_id
1 'polypeptide(L)'
;NETIKTSFSNDIDNLNLEKIDILIDCTGANKKTSILQKYFNKGVKKVIVSAPINDNDIVNIAYGVNHNIYKPEKHNIITAASCTTNCIAPVIKVLHEKIGINHGSITTIHNLTNSQTLVDIPHKDLRRGRSAINNLIPTTTGSAKAISLIYPELKGRLNGHAVRVPI
;
A
#
# COMPACT_ATOMS: atom_id res chain seq x y z
N ASN A 1 19.44 -12.74 24.10
CA ASN A 1 19.87 -11.98 22.89
C ASN A 1 19.49 -12.80 21.68
N GLU A 2 18.57 -12.28 20.88
CA GLU A 2 18.24 -12.89 19.58
C GLU A 2 19.18 -12.35 18.51
N THR A 3 19.67 -13.22 17.64
CA THR A 3 20.57 -12.85 16.55
C THR A 3 19.75 -12.65 15.29
N ILE A 4 19.80 -11.45 14.71
CA ILE A 4 19.18 -11.15 13.42
C ILE A 4 20.22 -11.36 12.33
N LYS A 5 19.93 -12.25 11.38
CA LYS A 5 20.77 -12.44 10.19
C LYS A 5 20.39 -11.38 9.16
N THR A 6 21.37 -10.70 8.61
CA THR A 6 21.20 -9.71 7.55
C THR A 6 21.90 -10.16 6.28
N SER A 7 21.29 -9.85 5.13
CA SER A 7 21.89 -10.09 3.81
C SER A 7 21.55 -8.91 2.90
N PHE A 8 22.39 -8.67 1.89
CA PHE A 8 22.22 -7.58 0.93
C PHE A 8 22.12 -8.17 -0.48
N SER A 9 20.97 -7.99 -1.12
CA SER A 9 20.79 -8.36 -2.52
C SER A 9 19.64 -7.54 -3.12
N ASN A 10 19.82 -7.13 -4.36
CA ASN A 10 18.78 -6.50 -5.18
C ASN A 10 17.97 -7.52 -6.00
N ASP A 11 18.36 -8.80 -5.97
CA ASP A 11 17.70 -9.86 -6.71
C ASP A 11 17.18 -10.94 -5.75
N ILE A 12 15.91 -11.28 -5.92
CA ILE A 12 15.23 -12.34 -5.16
C ILE A 12 15.95 -13.68 -5.33
N ASP A 13 16.47 -13.93 -6.53
CA ASP A 13 17.12 -15.21 -6.85
C ASP A 13 18.40 -15.45 -6.02
N ASN A 14 19.02 -14.38 -5.52
CA ASN A 14 20.22 -14.45 -4.66
C ASN A 14 19.90 -14.52 -3.15
N LEU A 15 18.62 -14.41 -2.75
CA LEU A 15 18.24 -14.52 -1.35
C LEU A 15 18.20 -15.99 -0.90
N ASN A 16 18.78 -16.29 0.25
CA ASN A 16 18.55 -17.56 0.93
C ASN A 16 17.27 -17.43 1.79
N LEU A 17 16.21 -18.10 1.35
CA LEU A 17 14.90 -18.08 2.02
C LEU A 17 14.53 -19.47 2.59
N GLU A 18 15.50 -20.37 2.73
CA GLU A 18 15.28 -21.67 3.36
C GLU A 18 14.72 -21.50 4.78
N LYS A 19 13.70 -22.28 5.10
CA LYS A 19 13.03 -22.27 6.41
C LYS A 19 12.31 -20.98 6.76
N ILE A 20 12.02 -20.14 5.76
CA ILE A 20 11.19 -18.94 5.95
C ILE A 20 9.72 -19.29 5.66
N ASP A 21 8.89 -19.32 6.68
CA ASP A 21 7.45 -19.57 6.52
C ASP A 21 6.71 -18.34 6.00
N ILE A 22 7.04 -17.16 6.53
CA ILE A 22 6.39 -15.90 6.19
C ILE A 22 7.45 -14.88 5.77
N LEU A 23 7.27 -14.30 4.59
CA LEU A 23 8.09 -13.21 4.07
C LEU A 23 7.28 -11.92 4.03
N ILE A 24 7.89 -10.84 4.52
CA ILE A 24 7.30 -9.49 4.42
C ILE A 24 8.11 -8.68 3.40
N ASP A 25 7.49 -8.35 2.26
CA ASP A 25 8.09 -7.54 1.22
C ASP A 25 7.77 -6.06 1.44
N CYS A 26 8.77 -5.30 1.87
CA CYS A 26 8.70 -3.86 2.06
C CYS A 26 9.45 -3.07 0.98
N THR A 27 9.86 -3.71 -0.12
CA THR A 27 10.65 -3.06 -1.17
C THR A 27 9.88 -2.02 -1.97
N GLY A 28 8.55 -2.15 -2.04
CA GLY A 28 7.70 -1.33 -2.90
C GLY A 28 7.86 -1.59 -4.40
N ALA A 29 8.78 -2.47 -4.80
CA ALA A 29 9.10 -2.80 -6.19
C ALA A 29 8.31 -4.01 -6.70
N ASN A 30 8.10 -5.01 -5.86
CA ASN A 30 7.53 -6.31 -6.23
C ASN A 30 6.00 -6.30 -6.13
N LYS A 31 5.34 -5.76 -7.16
CA LYS A 31 3.86 -5.60 -7.19
C LYS A 31 3.17 -6.49 -8.23
N LYS A 32 3.92 -7.38 -8.87
CA LYS A 32 3.37 -8.33 -9.84
C LYS A 32 3.38 -9.73 -9.25
N THR A 33 2.27 -10.44 -9.38
CA THR A 33 2.13 -11.83 -8.92
C THR A 33 3.23 -12.73 -9.45
N SER A 34 3.65 -12.55 -10.72
CA SER A 34 4.74 -13.31 -11.33
C SER A 34 6.11 -13.12 -10.65
N ILE A 35 6.36 -11.94 -10.09
CA ILE A 35 7.59 -11.67 -9.31
C ILE A 35 7.48 -12.29 -7.93
N LEU A 36 6.34 -12.15 -7.29
CA LEU A 36 6.09 -12.70 -5.95
C LEU A 36 6.12 -14.23 -5.95
N GLN A 37 5.80 -14.86 -7.09
CA GLN A 37 5.90 -16.31 -7.26
C GLN A 37 7.32 -16.84 -7.02
N LYS A 38 8.36 -16.04 -7.28
CA LYS A 38 9.75 -16.42 -7.01
C LYS A 38 10.01 -16.74 -5.53
N TYR A 39 9.31 -16.08 -4.61
CA TYR A 39 9.42 -16.38 -3.18
C TYR A 39 8.91 -17.79 -2.84
N PHE A 40 7.78 -18.18 -3.44
CA PHE A 40 7.22 -19.53 -3.23
C PHE A 40 8.12 -20.61 -3.82
N ASN A 41 8.75 -20.35 -4.96
CA ASN A 41 9.73 -21.27 -5.57
C ASN A 41 10.95 -21.52 -4.68
N LYS A 42 11.20 -20.63 -3.69
CA LYS A 42 12.24 -20.77 -2.67
C LYS A 42 11.76 -21.35 -1.34
N GLY A 43 10.51 -21.83 -1.28
CA GLY A 43 9.95 -22.50 -0.11
C GLY A 43 9.18 -21.62 0.87
N VAL A 44 9.03 -20.32 0.60
CA VAL A 44 8.21 -19.42 1.42
C VAL A 44 6.74 -19.84 1.31
N LYS A 45 6.02 -19.89 2.44
CA LYS A 45 4.62 -20.34 2.47
C LYS A 45 3.61 -19.18 2.34
N LYS A 46 3.96 -18.02 2.87
CA LYS A 46 3.10 -16.83 2.85
C LYS A 46 3.92 -15.58 2.55
N VAL A 47 3.36 -14.69 1.73
CA VAL A 47 3.97 -13.40 1.41
C VAL A 47 3.04 -12.27 1.81
N ILE A 48 3.55 -11.33 2.61
CA ILE A 48 2.87 -10.10 2.99
C ILE A 48 3.57 -8.94 2.28
N VAL A 49 2.84 -8.20 1.46
CA VAL A 49 3.41 -7.04 0.76
C VAL A 49 2.96 -5.75 1.44
N SER A 50 3.89 -4.87 1.77
CA SER A 50 3.61 -3.60 2.45
C SER A 50 2.95 -2.53 1.57
N ALA A 51 2.70 -2.83 0.29
CA ALA A 51 2.09 -1.93 -0.68
C ALA A 51 0.86 -2.59 -1.34
N PRO A 52 -0.15 -1.80 -1.75
CA PRO A 52 -1.33 -2.36 -2.40
C PRO A 52 -0.98 -2.98 -3.75
N ILE A 53 -1.63 -4.09 -4.06
CA ILE A 53 -1.55 -4.77 -5.36
C ILE A 53 -2.95 -4.76 -5.98
N ASN A 54 -3.01 -4.39 -7.25
CA ASN A 54 -4.25 -4.40 -8.02
C ASN A 54 -4.36 -5.69 -8.84
N ASP A 55 -4.67 -6.76 -8.13
CA ASP A 55 -4.87 -8.11 -8.66
C ASP A 55 -6.08 -8.72 -7.94
N ASN A 56 -6.97 -9.38 -8.67
CA ASN A 56 -8.23 -9.91 -8.11
C ASN A 56 -7.99 -11.07 -7.15
N ASP A 57 -6.90 -11.79 -7.30
CA ASP A 57 -6.55 -12.94 -6.46
C ASP A 57 -5.79 -12.55 -5.18
N ILE A 58 -5.46 -11.26 -5.05
CA ILE A 58 -4.71 -10.74 -3.91
C ILE A 58 -5.61 -9.84 -3.05
N VAL A 59 -5.72 -10.16 -1.77
CA VAL A 59 -6.50 -9.35 -0.84
C VAL A 59 -5.66 -8.22 -0.24
N ASN A 60 -6.20 -7.00 -0.35
CA ASN A 60 -5.64 -5.82 0.30
C ASN A 60 -6.35 -5.65 1.65
N ILE A 61 -5.61 -5.83 2.75
CA ILE A 61 -6.16 -5.85 4.11
C ILE A 61 -5.82 -4.56 4.84
N ALA A 62 -6.85 -3.90 5.35
CA ALA A 62 -6.74 -2.92 6.43
C ALA A 62 -7.19 -3.62 7.72
N TYR A 63 -6.25 -3.89 8.62
CA TYR A 63 -6.53 -4.63 9.85
C TYR A 63 -7.57 -3.89 10.72
N GLY A 64 -8.49 -4.65 11.33
CA GLY A 64 -9.62 -4.08 12.09
C GLY A 64 -10.81 -3.65 11.23
N VAL A 65 -10.65 -3.57 9.91
CA VAL A 65 -11.70 -3.16 8.97
C VAL A 65 -12.20 -4.34 8.15
N ASN A 66 -11.34 -4.95 7.34
CA ASN A 66 -11.73 -6.06 6.45
C ASN A 66 -10.86 -7.32 6.61
N HIS A 67 -10.14 -7.46 7.72
CA HIS A 67 -9.26 -8.62 7.94
C HIS A 67 -9.98 -9.97 7.98
N ASN A 68 -11.28 -9.97 8.23
CA ASN A 68 -12.14 -11.15 8.20
C ASN A 68 -12.30 -11.81 6.82
N ILE A 69 -11.93 -11.08 5.74
CA ILE A 69 -11.92 -11.67 4.38
C ILE A 69 -10.74 -12.61 4.15
N TYR A 70 -9.72 -12.57 5.03
CA TYR A 70 -8.56 -13.42 4.93
C TYR A 70 -8.91 -14.88 5.20
N LYS A 71 -8.53 -15.75 4.27
CA LYS A 71 -8.69 -17.21 4.35
C LYS A 71 -7.31 -17.83 4.19
N PRO A 72 -6.74 -18.42 5.27
CA PRO A 72 -5.36 -18.94 5.25
C PRO A 72 -5.11 -19.97 4.15
N GLU A 73 -6.11 -20.79 3.84
CA GLU A 73 -6.03 -21.84 2.83
C GLU A 73 -6.05 -21.33 1.39
N LYS A 74 -6.56 -20.11 1.16
CA LYS A 74 -6.70 -19.51 -0.19
C LYS A 74 -5.70 -18.41 -0.47
N HIS A 75 -5.42 -17.57 0.55
CA HIS A 75 -4.66 -16.36 0.38
C HIS A 75 -3.20 -16.57 0.80
N ASN A 76 -2.36 -16.93 -0.16
CA ASN A 76 -0.91 -17.07 0.05
C ASN A 76 -0.17 -15.74 -0.09
N ILE A 77 -0.73 -14.80 -0.87
CA ILE A 77 -0.26 -13.43 -0.97
C ILE A 77 -1.33 -12.51 -0.39
N ILE A 78 -0.95 -11.67 0.53
CA ILE A 78 -1.79 -10.60 1.07
C ILE A 78 -1.04 -9.29 1.06
N THR A 79 -1.75 -8.17 1.08
CA THR A 79 -1.12 -6.87 1.25
C THR A 79 -1.62 -6.17 2.49
N ALA A 80 -0.77 -5.32 3.06
CA ALA A 80 -1.15 -4.41 4.13
C ALA A 80 -1.79 -3.12 3.59
N ALA A 81 -2.31 -3.12 2.35
CA ALA A 81 -2.87 -1.97 1.66
C ALA A 81 -1.88 -0.78 1.60
N SER A 82 -2.36 0.46 1.66
CA SER A 82 -1.50 1.65 1.70
C SER A 82 -1.57 2.36 3.05
N CYS A 83 -0.57 3.19 3.35
CA CYS A 83 -0.55 4.01 4.56
C CYS A 83 -1.82 4.86 4.70
N THR A 84 -2.24 5.54 3.63
CA THR A 84 -3.45 6.36 3.63
C THR A 84 -4.70 5.50 3.77
N THR A 85 -4.77 4.31 3.16
CA THR A 85 -5.90 3.40 3.33
C THR A 85 -6.01 2.94 4.78
N ASN A 86 -4.91 2.56 5.42
CA ASN A 86 -4.91 2.17 6.83
C ASN A 86 -5.29 3.32 7.77
N CYS A 87 -4.97 4.56 7.41
CA CYS A 87 -5.37 5.74 8.17
C CYS A 87 -6.88 5.97 8.07
N ILE A 88 -7.44 5.95 6.85
CA ILE A 88 -8.82 6.39 6.63
C ILE A 88 -9.86 5.28 6.77
N ALA A 89 -9.52 4.03 6.48
CA ALA A 89 -10.49 2.93 6.48
C ALA A 89 -11.17 2.73 7.85
N PRO A 90 -10.47 2.78 8.99
CA PRO A 90 -11.13 2.70 10.31
C PRO A 90 -12.10 3.86 10.56
N VAL A 91 -11.75 5.07 10.12
CA VAL A 91 -12.61 6.26 10.26
C VAL A 91 -13.86 6.09 9.40
N ILE A 92 -13.71 5.72 8.14
CA ILE A 92 -14.83 5.47 7.23
C ILE A 92 -15.71 4.35 7.80
N LYS A 93 -15.13 3.28 8.33
CA LYS A 93 -15.89 2.19 8.96
C LYS A 93 -16.85 2.72 10.00
N VAL A 94 -16.35 3.49 10.97
CA VAL A 94 -17.20 4.02 12.04
C VAL A 94 -18.26 4.97 11.49
N LEU A 95 -17.88 5.91 10.63
CA LEU A 95 -18.81 6.89 10.08
C LEU A 95 -19.87 6.22 9.20
N HIS A 96 -19.46 5.30 8.34
CA HIS A 96 -20.38 4.68 7.40
C HIS A 96 -21.33 3.70 8.07
N GLU A 97 -20.83 2.86 8.98
CA GLU A 97 -21.63 1.85 9.67
C GLU A 97 -22.55 2.46 10.75
N LYS A 98 -22.20 3.61 11.34
CA LYS A 98 -22.99 4.23 12.41
C LYS A 98 -23.89 5.36 11.96
N ILE A 99 -23.48 6.13 10.95
CA ILE A 99 -24.18 7.35 10.51
C ILE A 99 -24.62 7.22 9.06
N GLY A 100 -23.84 6.52 8.24
CA GLY A 100 -23.97 6.48 6.79
C GLY A 100 -23.19 7.62 6.13
N ILE A 101 -22.61 7.33 4.96
CA ILE A 101 -21.93 8.33 4.12
C ILE A 101 -22.67 8.42 2.80
N ASN A 102 -23.16 9.58 2.47
CA ASN A 102 -23.79 9.85 1.18
C ASN A 102 -22.72 10.24 0.14
N HIS A 103 -21.92 11.25 0.42
CA HIS A 103 -20.78 11.71 -0.39
C HIS A 103 -19.64 12.19 0.49
N GLY A 104 -18.42 12.19 -0.04
CA GLY A 104 -17.28 12.70 0.69
C GLY A 104 -16.09 13.05 -0.18
N SER A 105 -15.23 13.92 0.34
CA SER A 105 -13.93 14.25 -0.24
C SER A 105 -12.84 13.96 0.78
N ILE A 106 -11.81 13.25 0.33
CA ILE A 106 -10.66 12.88 1.14
C ILE A 106 -9.48 13.76 0.73
N THR A 107 -8.99 14.57 1.66
CA THR A 107 -7.74 15.31 1.47
C THR A 107 -6.65 14.68 2.32
N THR A 108 -5.61 14.17 1.66
CA THR A 108 -4.45 13.62 2.34
C THR A 108 -3.32 14.65 2.36
N ILE A 109 -2.94 15.09 3.55
CA ILE A 109 -1.71 15.87 3.77
C ILE A 109 -0.64 14.88 4.21
N HIS A 110 0.41 14.74 3.42
CA HIS A 110 1.35 13.64 3.60
C HIS A 110 2.80 14.13 3.52
N ASN A 111 3.64 13.62 4.39
CA ASN A 111 5.07 13.89 4.32
C ASN A 111 5.68 13.49 2.97
N LEU A 112 6.84 14.03 2.65
CA LEU A 112 7.60 13.69 1.45
C LEU A 112 8.01 12.21 1.47
N THR A 113 8.11 11.64 0.29
CA THR A 113 8.64 10.29 0.07
C THR A 113 9.65 10.34 -1.09
N ASN A 114 10.31 9.24 -1.38
CA ASN A 114 11.28 9.14 -2.48
C ASN A 114 10.72 9.52 -3.88
N SER A 115 9.41 9.68 -4.00
CA SER A 115 8.78 10.13 -5.24
C SER A 115 8.74 11.65 -5.41
N GLN A 116 9.09 12.41 -4.38
CA GLN A 116 9.28 13.86 -4.44
C GLN A 116 10.76 14.20 -4.58
N THR A 117 11.03 15.28 -5.30
CA THR A 117 12.40 15.77 -5.53
C THR A 117 12.75 16.89 -4.58
N LEU A 118 14.00 16.96 -4.16
CA LEU A 118 14.48 18.05 -3.30
C LEU A 118 14.77 19.33 -4.13
N VAL A 119 15.17 19.15 -5.38
CA VAL A 119 15.42 20.25 -6.34
C VAL A 119 14.53 20.03 -7.57
N ASP A 120 14.34 21.08 -8.36
CA ASP A 120 13.59 20.98 -9.61
C ASP A 120 14.29 20.02 -10.58
N ILE A 121 13.56 19.02 -11.05
CA ILE A 121 14.02 18.06 -12.07
C ILE A 121 12.91 17.74 -13.06
N PRO A 122 13.23 17.34 -14.31
CA PRO A 122 12.24 16.84 -15.24
C PRO A 122 11.48 15.62 -14.66
N HIS A 123 10.16 15.64 -14.75
CA HIS A 123 9.31 14.55 -14.27
C HIS A 123 8.06 14.39 -15.16
N LYS A 124 7.57 13.16 -15.34
CA LYS A 124 6.37 12.88 -16.15
C LYS A 124 5.13 13.61 -15.65
N ASP A 125 4.95 13.70 -14.34
CA ASP A 125 3.95 14.56 -13.70
C ASP A 125 4.65 15.87 -13.34
N LEU A 126 4.35 16.95 -14.06
CA LEU A 126 4.98 18.26 -13.89
C LEU A 126 4.86 18.81 -12.47
N ARG A 127 3.81 18.44 -11.74
CA ARG A 127 3.64 18.84 -10.33
C ARG A 127 4.74 18.26 -9.45
N ARG A 128 5.20 17.03 -9.76
CA ARG A 128 6.25 16.32 -9.02
C ARG A 128 7.66 16.69 -9.44
N GLY A 129 7.82 17.44 -10.54
CA GLY A 129 9.10 17.95 -11.00
C GLY A 129 9.61 19.16 -10.21
N ARG A 130 8.77 19.76 -9.38
CA ARG A 130 9.14 20.92 -8.55
C ARG A 130 9.75 20.48 -7.24
N SER A 131 10.71 21.27 -6.77
CA SER A 131 11.32 21.11 -5.45
C SER A 131 10.25 21.03 -4.36
N ALA A 132 10.34 20.02 -3.52
CA ALA A 132 9.38 19.78 -2.45
C ALA A 132 9.82 20.33 -1.09
N ILE A 133 11.01 20.92 -0.99
CA ILE A 133 11.56 21.40 0.30
C ILE A 133 10.67 22.47 0.94
N ASN A 134 10.19 23.43 0.14
CA ASN A 134 9.39 24.56 0.62
C ASN A 134 8.07 24.70 -0.15
N ASN A 135 7.57 23.61 -0.75
CA ASN A 135 6.38 23.66 -1.57
C ASN A 135 5.37 22.60 -1.15
N LEU A 136 4.11 22.91 -1.41
CA LEU A 136 3.02 21.96 -1.39
C LEU A 136 2.95 21.28 -2.77
N ILE A 137 3.11 19.96 -2.83
CA ILE A 137 3.12 19.22 -4.08
C ILE A 137 1.81 18.44 -4.23
N PRO A 138 0.84 18.92 -5.03
CA PRO A 138 -0.37 18.17 -5.32
C PRO A 138 -0.02 16.87 -6.05
N THR A 139 -0.65 15.78 -5.65
CA THR A 139 -0.42 14.47 -6.24
C THR A 139 -1.71 13.64 -6.23
N THR A 140 -1.69 12.54 -6.92
CA THR A 140 -2.81 11.60 -6.95
C THR A 140 -2.80 10.69 -5.71
N THR A 141 -3.98 10.20 -5.33
CA THR A 141 -4.16 9.16 -4.33
C THR A 141 -5.13 8.10 -4.83
N GLY A 142 -4.88 6.85 -4.50
CA GLY A 142 -5.81 5.75 -4.75
C GLY A 142 -6.76 5.46 -3.60
N SER A 143 -6.75 6.27 -2.54
CA SER A 143 -7.45 5.95 -1.28
C SER A 143 -8.96 5.85 -1.44
N ALA A 144 -9.60 6.75 -2.18
CA ALA A 144 -11.05 6.67 -2.44
C ALA A 144 -11.42 5.38 -3.18
N LYS A 145 -10.60 4.97 -4.16
CA LYS A 145 -10.78 3.69 -4.86
C LYS A 145 -10.57 2.50 -3.93
N ALA A 146 -9.55 2.55 -3.07
CA ALA A 146 -9.28 1.47 -2.11
C ALA A 146 -10.43 1.31 -1.10
N ILE A 147 -11.01 2.41 -0.60
CA ILE A 147 -12.20 2.37 0.25
C ILE A 147 -13.40 1.77 -0.50
N SER A 148 -13.58 2.07 -1.77
CA SER A 148 -14.68 1.50 -2.57
C SER A 148 -14.52 -0.01 -2.84
N LEU A 149 -13.33 -0.58 -2.65
CA LEU A 149 -13.14 -2.04 -2.68
C LEU A 149 -13.57 -2.69 -1.36
N ILE A 150 -13.48 -1.96 -0.25
CA ILE A 150 -13.91 -2.43 1.08
C ILE A 150 -15.42 -2.22 1.25
N TYR A 151 -15.92 -1.06 0.81
CA TYR A 151 -17.33 -0.65 0.85
C TYR A 151 -17.81 -0.34 -0.57
N PRO A 152 -18.27 -1.35 -1.33
CA PRO A 152 -18.69 -1.19 -2.74
C PRO A 152 -19.79 -0.15 -2.95
N GLU A 153 -20.66 0.04 -1.96
CA GLU A 153 -21.73 1.02 -1.96
C GLU A 153 -21.24 2.48 -1.95
N LEU A 154 -19.98 2.71 -1.56
CA LEU A 154 -19.34 4.04 -1.62
C LEU A 154 -18.65 4.31 -2.96
N LYS A 155 -18.75 3.38 -3.92
CA LYS A 155 -18.17 3.58 -5.25
C LYS A 155 -18.82 4.78 -5.95
N GLY A 156 -17.98 5.73 -6.38
CA GLY A 156 -18.44 6.97 -7.02
C GLY A 156 -18.95 8.05 -6.05
N ARG A 157 -19.05 7.73 -4.76
CA ARG A 157 -19.48 8.72 -3.74
C ARG A 157 -18.31 9.39 -3.04
N LEU A 158 -17.11 8.83 -3.15
CA LEU A 158 -15.90 9.38 -2.57
C LEU A 158 -14.93 9.82 -3.67
N ASN A 159 -14.38 10.99 -3.53
CA ASN A 159 -13.21 11.42 -4.28
C ASN A 159 -12.03 11.66 -3.35
N GLY A 160 -10.83 11.80 -3.91
CA GLY A 160 -9.65 12.02 -3.10
C GLY A 160 -8.52 12.68 -3.87
N HIS A 161 -7.79 13.52 -3.17
CA HIS A 161 -6.56 14.13 -3.62
C HIS A 161 -5.53 14.13 -2.48
N ALA A 162 -4.28 14.29 -2.84
CA ALA A 162 -3.21 14.33 -1.87
C ALA A 162 -2.29 15.51 -2.14
N VAL A 163 -1.74 16.04 -1.06
CA VAL A 163 -0.72 17.08 -1.10
C VAL A 163 0.47 16.61 -0.28
N ARG A 164 1.65 16.58 -0.90
CA ARG A 164 2.89 16.33 -0.18
C ARG A 164 3.40 17.61 0.43
N VAL A 165 3.84 17.53 1.67
CA VAL A 165 4.32 18.66 2.46
C VAL A 165 5.63 18.30 3.15
N PRO A 166 6.56 19.24 3.31
CA PRO A 166 7.83 19.02 4.01
C PRO A 166 7.65 19.14 5.53
N ILE A 167 7.14 18.09 6.16
CA ILE A 167 6.92 17.99 7.61
C ILE A 167 7.69 16.81 8.19
#